data_bfa430d3b926350072ccd7ae6bff611f
#
_entry.id   bfa430d3b926350072ccd7ae6bff611f
#
_cell.length_a   1.000
_cell.length_b   1.000
_cell.length_c   1.000
_cell.angle_alpha   90.00
_cell.angle_beta   90.00
_cell.angle_gamma   90.00
#
_symmetry.space_group_name_H-M   'P 1'
#
loop_
_entity.id
_entity.type
_entity.pdbx_description
1 polymer ?
#
loop_
_entity_poly.entity_id
_entity_poly.type
_entity_poly.pdbx_seq_one_letter_code
_entity_poly.pdbx_strand_id
1 'polypeptide(L)'
;MFFEYRSFLYTILEVSWLIQRGGFMKADQDKCIACKRCFPYCPMGRIHTFKRHDKIPGRVFIEIDQDACTDCGLCLRANICPVNALYQPEDPWPREVRRILSNPFIEFAGSQVPGRGTEEMKTNDVKGTFLPGEVGIGIELGRPGVGAYFRDVEIVAMALMGGNIGYQLAMENPVTHFMSDKTTGKLRDDVLNEKATSAIIEGKCKLEKLPEALKILEDAARKVDTVFSVEVITKVPPEGEIPIKPVLERLGFWYSINSKNNLGLGEPSFKFYDEK
;
A
#
# COMPACT_ATOMS: atom_id res chain seq x y z
N MET A 1 10.29 -11.95 -46.23
CA MET A 1 9.59 -12.65 -45.15
C MET A 1 8.76 -11.61 -44.40
N PHE A 2 7.51 -11.44 -44.85
CA PHE A 2 6.61 -10.39 -44.35
C PHE A 2 5.89 -10.92 -43.14
N PHE A 3 6.00 -10.24 -42.00
CA PHE A 3 5.16 -10.48 -40.83
C PHE A 3 3.85 -9.71 -41.00
N GLU A 4 2.75 -10.42 -41.17
CA GLU A 4 1.41 -9.85 -41.16
C GLU A 4 1.02 -9.42 -39.74
N TYR A 5 0.76 -8.13 -39.58
CA TYR A 5 0.07 -7.57 -38.42
C TYR A 5 -1.42 -7.98 -38.46
N ARG A 6 -1.83 -8.94 -37.68
CA ARG A 6 -3.25 -9.17 -37.41
C ARG A 6 -3.73 -8.14 -36.40
N SER A 7 -4.41 -7.12 -36.87
CA SER A 7 -5.21 -6.21 -36.05
C SER A 7 -6.42 -6.97 -35.50
N PHE A 8 -6.44 -7.22 -34.20
CA PHE A 8 -7.63 -7.68 -33.51
C PHE A 8 -8.58 -6.49 -33.30
N LEU A 9 -9.55 -6.37 -34.19
CA LEU A 9 -10.73 -5.52 -33.98
C LEU A 9 -11.68 -6.28 -33.04
N TYR A 10 -11.65 -5.95 -31.76
CA TYR A 10 -12.70 -6.36 -30.82
C TYR A 10 -13.97 -5.59 -31.17
N THR A 11 -15.06 -6.30 -31.40
CA THR A 11 -16.36 -5.68 -31.63
C THR A 11 -16.87 -5.01 -30.35
N ILE A 12 -17.64 -3.92 -30.48
CA ILE A 12 -18.21 -3.16 -29.36
C ILE A 12 -19.04 -4.06 -28.40
N LEU A 13 -19.59 -5.16 -28.88
CA LEU A 13 -20.31 -6.16 -28.08
C LEU A 13 -19.38 -6.97 -27.17
N GLU A 14 -18.16 -7.29 -27.57
CA GLU A 14 -17.18 -8.00 -26.76
C GLU A 14 -16.60 -7.08 -25.68
N VAL A 15 -16.41 -5.81 -26.00
CA VAL A 15 -15.99 -4.80 -25.01
C VAL A 15 -17.07 -4.56 -23.96
N SER A 16 -18.36 -4.52 -24.34
CA SER A 16 -19.47 -4.39 -23.37
C SER A 16 -19.61 -5.61 -22.46
N TRP A 17 -19.27 -6.81 -22.95
CA TRP A 17 -19.30 -8.04 -22.16
C TRP A 17 -18.14 -8.13 -21.16
N LEU A 18 -16.97 -7.58 -21.50
CA LEU A 18 -15.82 -7.43 -20.61
C LEU A 18 -16.06 -6.36 -19.52
N ILE A 19 -16.75 -5.27 -19.85
CA ILE A 19 -17.15 -4.21 -18.90
C ILE A 19 -18.15 -4.73 -17.86
N GLN A 20 -19.03 -5.67 -18.22
CA GLN A 20 -19.97 -6.29 -17.27
C GLN A 20 -19.33 -7.32 -16.32
N ARG A 21 -18.13 -7.82 -16.61
CA ARG A 21 -17.34 -8.69 -15.74
C ARG A 21 -16.25 -7.94 -14.98
N GLY A 22 -16.56 -6.72 -14.49
CA GLY A 22 -15.62 -5.89 -13.76
C GLY A 22 -14.69 -6.71 -12.83
N GLY A 23 -13.39 -6.43 -12.95
CA GLY A 23 -12.27 -7.18 -12.45
C GLY A 23 -12.03 -7.17 -10.95
N PHE A 24 -12.99 -7.53 -10.13
CA PHE A 24 -12.93 -7.49 -8.67
C PHE A 24 -12.79 -8.89 -8.08
N MET A 25 -12.09 -9.02 -6.95
CA MET A 25 -12.11 -10.27 -6.20
C MET A 25 -13.57 -10.67 -5.88
N LYS A 26 -14.02 -11.80 -6.39
CA LYS A 26 -15.40 -12.27 -6.28
C LYS A 26 -15.46 -13.71 -5.80
N ALA A 27 -16.63 -14.08 -5.27
CA ALA A 27 -17.02 -15.46 -5.09
C ALA A 27 -18.15 -15.78 -6.09
N ASP A 28 -17.93 -16.81 -6.89
CA ASP A 28 -18.93 -17.34 -7.81
C ASP A 28 -20.14 -17.86 -7.03
N GLN A 29 -21.30 -17.24 -7.22
CA GLN A 29 -22.53 -17.58 -6.48
C GLN A 29 -23.01 -19.01 -6.75
N ASP A 30 -22.76 -19.53 -7.96
CA ASP A 30 -23.17 -20.88 -8.36
C ASP A 30 -22.29 -21.97 -7.73
N LYS A 31 -21.04 -21.64 -7.35
CA LYS A 31 -20.11 -22.56 -6.70
C LYS A 31 -20.04 -22.39 -5.19
N CYS A 32 -20.11 -21.14 -4.70
CA CYS A 32 -19.88 -20.82 -3.31
C CYS A 32 -20.90 -21.52 -2.38
N ILE A 33 -20.39 -22.21 -1.36
CA ILE A 33 -21.17 -22.91 -0.32
C ILE A 33 -21.18 -22.15 1.02
N ALA A 34 -20.79 -20.89 1.04
CA ALA A 34 -20.77 -20.02 2.21
C ALA A 34 -20.02 -20.59 3.44
N CYS A 35 -18.98 -21.40 3.23
CA CYS A 35 -18.23 -22.10 4.27
C CYS A 35 -17.33 -21.23 5.15
N LYS A 36 -17.18 -19.93 4.85
CA LYS A 36 -16.36 -18.92 5.59
C LYS A 36 -14.84 -19.16 5.60
N ARG A 37 -14.31 -20.16 4.92
CA ARG A 37 -12.87 -20.46 4.95
C ARG A 37 -11.99 -19.30 4.45
N CYS A 38 -12.54 -18.41 3.61
CA CYS A 38 -11.84 -17.23 3.12
C CYS A 38 -11.70 -16.09 4.16
N PHE A 39 -12.54 -16.06 5.18
CA PHE A 39 -12.59 -14.96 6.17
C PHE A 39 -11.27 -14.75 6.93
N PRO A 40 -10.64 -15.78 7.51
CA PRO A 40 -9.41 -15.59 8.27
C PRO A 40 -8.22 -15.10 7.45
N TYR A 41 -8.29 -15.26 6.12
CA TYR A 41 -7.22 -14.86 5.20
C TYR A 41 -7.37 -13.43 4.69
N CYS A 42 -8.45 -12.74 5.05
CA CYS A 42 -8.65 -11.37 4.60
C CYS A 42 -7.93 -10.38 5.52
N PRO A 43 -6.92 -9.63 5.03
CA PRO A 43 -6.22 -8.64 5.85
C PRO A 43 -7.10 -7.44 6.19
N MET A 44 -8.20 -7.24 5.44
CA MET A 44 -9.16 -6.15 5.66
C MET A 44 -10.27 -6.51 6.65
N GLY A 45 -10.22 -7.71 7.23
CA GLY A 45 -11.18 -8.14 8.24
C GLY A 45 -12.56 -8.49 7.69
N ARG A 46 -13.60 -7.85 8.20
CA ARG A 46 -15.00 -8.25 7.95
C ARG A 46 -15.59 -7.61 6.68
N ILE A 47 -15.02 -7.89 5.53
CA ILE A 47 -15.52 -7.40 4.24
C ILE A 47 -16.39 -8.41 3.50
N HIS A 48 -16.77 -9.50 4.15
CA HIS A 48 -17.56 -10.58 3.58
C HIS A 48 -18.95 -10.58 4.17
N THR A 49 -19.96 -10.60 3.30
CA THR A 49 -21.37 -10.65 3.67
C THR A 49 -22.04 -11.91 3.09
N PHE A 50 -23.12 -12.35 3.71
CA PHE A 50 -23.93 -13.43 3.18
C PHE A 50 -25.02 -12.85 2.27
N LYS A 51 -25.09 -13.34 1.04
CA LYS A 51 -26.14 -13.01 0.09
C LYS A 51 -26.95 -14.24 -0.27
N ARG A 52 -28.23 -14.06 -0.55
CA ARG A 52 -29.07 -15.10 -1.11
C ARG A 52 -28.78 -15.24 -2.59
N HIS A 53 -28.78 -16.48 -3.07
CA HIS A 53 -28.59 -16.76 -4.49
C HIS A 53 -29.79 -16.25 -5.30
N ASP A 54 -29.52 -15.62 -6.45
CA ASP A 54 -30.55 -14.96 -7.26
C ASP A 54 -31.56 -15.92 -7.83
N LYS A 55 -31.16 -17.17 -8.17
CA LYS A 55 -31.98 -18.15 -8.89
C LYS A 55 -32.33 -19.38 -8.07
N ILE A 56 -31.64 -19.68 -6.97
CA ILE A 56 -31.82 -20.89 -6.18
C ILE A 56 -32.37 -20.55 -4.80
N PRO A 57 -33.66 -20.81 -4.53
CA PRO A 57 -34.26 -20.53 -3.22
C PRO A 57 -33.52 -21.24 -2.08
N GLY A 58 -33.29 -20.52 -0.98
CA GLY A 58 -32.63 -21.03 0.23
C GLY A 58 -31.10 -21.15 0.15
N ARG A 59 -30.50 -21.03 -1.03
CA ARG A 59 -29.06 -21.05 -1.19
C ARG A 59 -28.45 -19.70 -0.83
N VAL A 60 -27.31 -19.73 -0.14
CA VAL A 60 -26.53 -18.55 0.27
C VAL A 60 -25.12 -18.66 -0.31
N PHE A 61 -24.53 -17.52 -0.61
CA PHE A 61 -23.12 -17.39 -1.02
C PHE A 61 -22.47 -16.24 -0.28
N ILE A 62 -21.15 -16.12 -0.39
CA ILE A 62 -20.38 -15.00 0.15
C ILE A 62 -20.23 -13.91 -0.92
N GLU A 63 -20.68 -12.71 -0.60
CA GLU A 63 -20.34 -11.50 -1.35
C GLU A 63 -19.19 -10.79 -0.68
N ILE A 64 -18.23 -10.30 -1.46
CA ILE A 64 -17.09 -9.52 -1.01
C ILE A 64 -17.42 -8.05 -1.23
N ASP A 65 -17.31 -7.24 -0.17
CA ASP A 65 -17.47 -5.79 -0.27
C ASP A 65 -16.39 -5.21 -1.19
N GLN A 66 -16.82 -4.68 -2.32
CA GLN A 66 -15.93 -4.22 -3.38
C GLN A 66 -15.25 -2.89 -3.06
N ASP A 67 -15.83 -2.08 -2.18
CA ASP A 67 -15.20 -0.84 -1.73
C ASP A 67 -14.10 -1.13 -0.71
N ALA A 68 -14.36 -2.02 0.23
CA ALA A 68 -13.40 -2.41 1.25
C ALA A 68 -12.29 -3.35 0.74
N CYS A 69 -12.51 -4.09 -0.35
CA CYS A 69 -11.54 -5.02 -0.90
C CYS A 69 -10.36 -4.27 -1.56
N THR A 70 -9.14 -4.62 -1.16
CA THR A 70 -7.90 -4.05 -1.73
C THR A 70 -7.30 -4.89 -2.86
N ASP A 71 -8.01 -5.88 -3.34
CA ASP A 71 -7.62 -6.80 -4.43
C ASP A 71 -6.23 -7.44 -4.22
N CYS A 72 -5.83 -7.62 -2.96
CA CYS A 72 -4.53 -8.21 -2.59
C CYS A 72 -4.38 -9.68 -3.02
N GLY A 73 -5.47 -10.37 -3.35
CA GLY A 73 -5.49 -11.75 -3.83
C GLY A 73 -5.10 -12.81 -2.79
N LEU A 74 -4.93 -12.46 -1.52
CA LEU A 74 -4.47 -13.42 -0.49
C LEU A 74 -5.43 -14.59 -0.31
N CYS A 75 -6.74 -14.33 -0.24
CA CYS A 75 -7.77 -15.37 -0.09
C CYS A 75 -7.79 -16.36 -1.27
N LEU A 76 -7.41 -15.91 -2.47
CA LEU A 76 -7.29 -16.75 -3.66
C LEU A 76 -5.99 -17.56 -3.62
N ARG A 77 -4.83 -16.90 -3.38
CA ARG A 77 -3.53 -17.56 -3.33
C ARG A 77 -3.39 -18.59 -2.20
N ALA A 78 -4.11 -18.39 -1.11
CA ALA A 78 -4.14 -19.34 -0.01
C ALA A 78 -4.79 -20.69 -0.40
N ASN A 79 -5.45 -20.76 -1.55
CA ASN A 79 -6.07 -21.97 -2.11
C ASN A 79 -6.97 -22.71 -1.11
N ILE A 80 -7.72 -21.95 -0.30
CA ILE A 80 -8.50 -22.48 0.83
C ILE A 80 -9.97 -22.78 0.46
N CYS A 81 -10.39 -22.37 -0.73
CA CYS A 81 -11.77 -22.55 -1.16
C CYS A 81 -12.00 -23.99 -1.66
N PRO A 82 -12.80 -24.82 -0.96
CA PRO A 82 -12.93 -26.24 -1.27
C PRO A 82 -13.69 -26.49 -2.59
N VAL A 83 -14.35 -25.48 -3.11
CA VAL A 83 -15.17 -25.54 -4.35
C VAL A 83 -14.67 -24.59 -5.43
N ASN A 84 -13.47 -24.01 -5.26
CA ASN A 84 -12.86 -23.06 -6.20
C ASN A 84 -13.82 -21.95 -6.67
N ALA A 85 -14.57 -21.37 -5.71
CA ALA A 85 -15.51 -20.31 -6.00
C ALA A 85 -14.86 -18.91 -6.07
N LEU A 86 -13.67 -18.74 -5.48
CA LEU A 86 -12.98 -17.45 -5.50
C LEU A 86 -12.29 -17.25 -6.86
N TYR A 87 -12.43 -16.06 -7.40
CA TYR A 87 -11.74 -15.67 -8.64
C TYR A 87 -11.51 -14.17 -8.69
N GLN A 88 -10.49 -13.76 -9.40
CA GLN A 88 -10.14 -12.36 -9.64
C GLN A 88 -9.88 -12.17 -11.13
N PRO A 89 -10.80 -11.57 -11.86
CA PRO A 89 -10.56 -11.14 -13.24
C PRO A 89 -9.51 -10.03 -13.30
N GLU A 90 -9.12 -9.63 -14.50
CA GLU A 90 -8.27 -8.46 -14.69
C GLU A 90 -9.00 -7.19 -14.23
N ASP A 91 -8.28 -6.34 -13.48
CA ASP A 91 -8.82 -5.10 -12.96
C ASP A 91 -8.58 -3.98 -13.99
N PRO A 92 -9.64 -3.31 -14.48
CA PRO A 92 -9.46 -2.13 -15.30
C PRO A 92 -8.90 -0.97 -14.47
N TRP A 93 -8.19 -0.06 -15.13
CA TRP A 93 -7.84 1.21 -14.52
C TRP A 93 -9.11 2.00 -14.12
N PRO A 94 -9.16 2.70 -12.97
CA PRO A 94 -8.08 2.90 -11.98
C PRO A 94 -7.97 1.78 -10.91
N ARG A 95 -8.88 0.83 -10.87
CA ARG A 95 -8.92 -0.22 -9.84
C ARG A 95 -7.65 -1.06 -9.77
N GLU A 96 -6.98 -1.24 -10.89
CA GLU A 96 -5.69 -1.95 -10.96
C GLU A 96 -4.69 -1.46 -9.91
N VAL A 97 -4.75 -0.18 -9.51
CA VAL A 97 -3.91 0.43 -8.48
C VAL A 97 -3.99 -0.32 -7.15
N ARG A 98 -5.18 -0.83 -6.78
CA ARG A 98 -5.36 -1.64 -5.56
C ARG A 98 -4.47 -2.87 -5.60
N ARG A 99 -4.49 -3.59 -6.71
CA ARG A 99 -3.69 -4.80 -6.89
C ARG A 99 -2.19 -4.51 -6.94
N ILE A 100 -1.77 -3.48 -7.64
CA ILE A 100 -0.37 -3.05 -7.73
C ILE A 100 0.22 -2.82 -6.33
N LEU A 101 -0.51 -2.14 -5.45
CA LEU A 101 -0.01 -1.80 -4.12
C LEU A 101 -0.34 -2.84 -3.03
N SER A 102 -1.21 -3.81 -3.31
CA SER A 102 -1.64 -4.77 -2.28
C SER A 102 -1.21 -6.21 -2.56
N ASN A 103 -0.90 -6.56 -3.80
CA ASN A 103 -0.45 -7.89 -4.16
C ASN A 103 1.08 -7.92 -4.34
N PRO A 104 1.83 -8.63 -3.47
CA PRO A 104 3.30 -8.64 -3.50
C PRO A 104 3.90 -9.34 -4.72
N PHE A 105 3.09 -9.99 -5.55
CA PHE A 105 3.54 -10.70 -6.75
C PHE A 105 3.27 -9.93 -8.05
N ILE A 106 2.69 -8.75 -7.96
CA ILE A 106 2.45 -7.89 -9.13
C ILE A 106 3.62 -6.93 -9.26
N GLU A 107 4.26 -6.97 -10.40
CA GLU A 107 5.29 -6.02 -10.76
C GLU A 107 4.64 -4.70 -11.19
N PHE A 108 5.16 -3.61 -10.66
CA PHE A 108 4.79 -2.27 -11.11
C PHE A 108 5.81 -1.77 -12.12
N ALA A 109 5.35 -1.44 -13.32
CA ALA A 109 6.23 -1.02 -14.42
C ALA A 109 7.16 0.15 -14.08
N GLY A 110 6.72 1.04 -13.15
CA GLY A 110 7.54 2.17 -12.69
C GLY A 110 8.71 1.78 -11.80
N SER A 111 8.58 0.73 -10.98
CA SER A 111 9.62 0.26 -10.07
C SER A 111 10.42 -0.93 -10.61
N GLN A 112 9.88 -1.65 -11.59
CA GLN A 112 10.45 -2.88 -12.18
C GLN A 112 10.75 -3.99 -11.15
N VAL A 113 10.10 -3.94 -10.00
CA VAL A 113 10.19 -4.96 -8.96
C VAL A 113 8.80 -5.36 -8.49
N PRO A 114 8.56 -6.63 -8.17
CA PRO A 114 7.29 -7.05 -7.60
C PRO A 114 7.13 -6.50 -6.17
N GLY A 115 5.88 -6.20 -5.81
CA GLY A 115 5.55 -5.70 -4.49
C GLY A 115 5.49 -4.17 -4.37
N ARG A 116 5.50 -3.69 -3.15
CA ARG A 116 5.04 -2.37 -2.76
C ARG A 116 6.13 -1.40 -2.42
N GLY A 117 7.07 -1.21 -3.06
CA GLY A 117 7.95 -0.16 -2.64
C GLY A 117 9.41 -0.44 -2.82
N THR A 118 10.16 0.58 -2.58
CA THR A 118 11.61 0.53 -2.62
C THR A 118 12.10 0.07 -1.25
N GLU A 119 12.94 -0.93 -1.23
CA GLU A 119 13.56 -1.36 0.03
C GLU A 119 14.75 -0.50 0.42
N GLU A 120 15.19 0.35 -0.47
CA GLU A 120 16.42 1.08 -0.36
C GLU A 120 16.42 2.08 0.79
N MET A 121 15.32 2.81 0.97
CA MET A 121 15.18 3.71 2.11
C MET A 121 15.14 3.00 3.45
N LYS A 122 14.69 1.74 3.47
CA LYS A 122 14.39 1.02 4.70
C LYS A 122 15.57 0.20 5.23
N THR A 123 16.55 -0.09 4.40
CA THR A 123 17.53 -1.12 4.72
C THR A 123 18.97 -0.64 4.66
N ASN A 124 19.41 -0.20 3.52
CA ASN A 124 20.75 0.32 3.32
C ASN A 124 20.72 1.33 2.19
N ASP A 125 21.47 2.37 2.31
CA ASP A 125 21.58 3.42 1.31
C ASP A 125 22.60 3.01 0.22
N VAL A 126 22.30 1.96 -0.54
CA VAL A 126 23.19 1.42 -1.58
C VAL A 126 23.56 2.47 -2.62
N LYS A 127 22.61 3.32 -2.99
CA LYS A 127 22.82 4.39 -3.97
C LYS A 127 23.43 5.67 -3.38
N GLY A 128 23.62 5.74 -2.07
CA GLY A 128 24.11 6.95 -1.42
C GLY A 128 23.10 8.10 -1.45
N THR A 129 21.82 7.79 -1.32
CA THR A 129 20.72 8.76 -1.41
C THR A 129 20.72 9.77 -0.26
N PHE A 130 21.18 9.34 0.92
CA PHE A 130 21.21 10.18 2.11
C PHE A 130 22.60 10.75 2.36
N LEU A 131 22.66 12.06 2.53
CA LEU A 131 23.88 12.75 2.94
C LEU A 131 23.91 12.97 4.47
N PRO A 132 25.09 13.17 5.08
CA PRO A 132 25.16 13.63 6.46
C PRO A 132 24.32 14.88 6.65
N GLY A 133 23.52 14.93 7.73
CA GLY A 133 22.61 16.04 8.00
C GLY A 133 21.28 15.97 7.22
N GLU A 134 21.01 14.88 6.52
CA GLU A 134 19.71 14.58 5.94
C GLU A 134 18.99 13.49 6.74
N VAL A 135 17.66 13.49 6.67
CA VAL A 135 16.78 12.46 7.22
C VAL A 135 15.80 12.00 6.17
N GLY A 136 15.73 10.69 5.97
CA GLY A 136 14.65 10.06 5.23
C GLY A 136 13.40 9.95 6.10
N ILE A 137 12.26 10.21 5.54
CA ILE A 137 10.96 10.09 6.22
C ILE A 137 10.06 9.26 5.32
N GLY A 138 9.65 8.09 5.81
CA GLY A 138 8.67 7.22 5.19
C GLY A 138 7.37 7.25 6.00
N ILE A 139 6.24 7.36 5.33
CA ILE A 139 4.92 7.33 5.95
C ILE A 139 4.16 6.14 5.38
N GLU A 140 3.97 5.12 6.21
CA GLU A 140 3.25 3.90 5.84
C GLU A 140 1.80 3.99 6.31
N LEU A 141 0.87 4.28 5.38
CA LEU A 141 -0.56 4.40 5.66
C LEU A 141 -1.26 3.05 5.50
N GLY A 142 -2.26 2.78 6.35
CA GLY A 142 -3.21 1.66 6.21
C GLY A 142 -2.89 0.41 6.99
N ARG A 143 -1.73 0.29 7.61
CA ARG A 143 -1.37 -0.86 8.45
C ARG A 143 -1.58 -0.59 9.95
N PRO A 144 -1.98 -1.63 10.72
CA PRO A 144 -2.37 -2.97 10.30
C PRO A 144 -3.87 -3.04 9.96
N GLY A 145 -4.20 -3.67 8.81
CA GLY A 145 -5.56 -4.14 8.51
C GLY A 145 -6.65 -3.10 8.28
N VAL A 146 -6.32 -1.80 8.25
CA VAL A 146 -7.26 -0.71 8.00
C VAL A 146 -7.35 -0.40 6.50
N GLY A 147 -6.21 -0.44 5.82
CA GLY A 147 -6.05 0.05 4.45
C GLY A 147 -6.08 1.57 4.37
N ALA A 148 -5.68 2.12 3.24
CA ALA A 148 -5.70 3.55 2.99
C ALA A 148 -6.33 3.85 1.64
N TYR A 149 -7.25 4.79 1.60
CA TYR A 149 -7.71 5.39 0.35
C TYR A 149 -6.65 6.37 -0.16
N PHE A 150 -6.55 6.51 -1.47
CA PHE A 150 -5.59 7.43 -2.06
C PHE A 150 -5.90 8.90 -1.73
N ARG A 151 -7.15 9.27 -1.45
CA ARG A 151 -7.48 10.59 -0.92
C ARG A 151 -6.81 10.89 0.44
N ASP A 152 -6.66 9.87 1.30
CA ASP A 152 -5.95 10.02 2.57
C ASP A 152 -4.43 10.12 2.34
N VAL A 153 -3.92 9.36 1.37
CA VAL A 153 -2.51 9.44 0.94
C VAL A 153 -2.20 10.83 0.38
N GLU A 154 -3.09 11.40 -0.44
CA GLU A 154 -2.96 12.75 -0.98
C GLU A 154 -2.89 13.81 0.13
N ILE A 155 -3.77 13.74 1.13
CA ILE A 155 -3.78 14.68 2.26
C ILE A 155 -2.40 14.74 2.94
N VAL A 156 -1.81 13.58 3.19
CA VAL A 156 -0.48 13.50 3.85
C VAL A 156 0.63 13.96 2.92
N ALA A 157 0.61 13.56 1.65
CA ALA A 157 1.60 13.97 0.66
C ALA A 157 1.62 15.49 0.48
N MET A 158 0.44 16.08 0.27
CA MET A 158 0.30 17.52 0.11
C MET A 158 0.68 18.30 1.37
N ALA A 159 0.41 17.77 2.55
CA ALA A 159 0.84 18.40 3.81
C ALA A 159 2.36 18.49 3.90
N LEU A 160 3.07 17.42 3.57
CA LEU A 160 4.55 17.40 3.57
C LEU A 160 5.13 18.34 2.51
N MET A 161 4.62 18.29 1.29
CA MET A 161 5.10 19.12 0.18
C MET A 161 4.81 20.60 0.40
N GLY A 162 3.67 20.94 0.99
CA GLY A 162 3.26 22.32 1.31
C GLY A 162 3.93 22.90 2.57
N GLY A 163 4.62 22.10 3.37
CA GLY A 163 5.12 22.48 4.69
C GLY A 163 6.39 23.33 4.70
N ASN A 164 6.94 23.73 3.55
CA ASN A 164 8.19 24.50 3.41
C ASN A 164 9.41 23.87 4.14
N ILE A 165 9.42 22.56 4.27
CA ILE A 165 10.50 21.79 4.92
C ILE A 165 11.54 21.28 3.92
N GLY A 166 11.37 21.58 2.64
CA GLY A 166 12.24 21.09 1.56
C GLY A 166 12.16 19.58 1.38
N TYR A 167 10.98 18.98 1.60
CA TYR A 167 10.77 17.55 1.42
C TYR A 167 10.93 17.16 -0.05
N GLN A 168 11.76 16.17 -0.31
CA GLN A 168 12.06 15.65 -1.63
C GLN A 168 11.53 14.22 -1.73
N LEU A 169 10.55 13.99 -2.61
CA LEU A 169 9.97 12.68 -2.84
C LEU A 169 10.98 11.69 -3.44
N ALA A 170 10.90 10.43 -3.03
CA ALA A 170 11.55 9.31 -3.69
C ALA A 170 10.85 9.05 -5.03
N MET A 171 11.56 9.29 -6.12
CA MET A 171 10.96 9.29 -7.47
C MET A 171 10.60 7.89 -7.96
N GLU A 172 11.28 6.86 -7.45
CA GLU A 172 11.05 5.45 -7.76
C GLU A 172 9.89 4.83 -6.96
N ASN A 173 9.40 5.53 -5.94
CA ASN A 173 8.29 5.01 -5.12
C ASN A 173 6.99 4.92 -5.93
N PRO A 174 6.25 3.80 -5.88
CA PRO A 174 5.00 3.63 -6.63
C PRO A 174 3.96 4.73 -6.39
N VAL A 175 3.81 5.21 -5.14
CA VAL A 175 2.86 6.31 -4.84
C VAL A 175 3.23 7.58 -5.59
N THR A 176 4.53 7.89 -5.70
CA THR A 176 5.02 9.06 -6.45
C THR A 176 4.66 8.99 -7.95
N HIS A 177 4.55 7.78 -8.51
CA HIS A 177 4.11 7.59 -9.90
C HIS A 177 2.63 7.90 -10.13
N PHE A 178 1.81 7.81 -9.09
CA PHE A 178 0.38 8.16 -9.16
C PHE A 178 0.11 9.65 -8.90
N MET A 179 1.14 10.45 -8.67
CA MET A 179 0.99 11.91 -8.52
C MET A 179 0.82 12.58 -9.88
N SER A 180 -0.20 13.43 -9.98
CA SER A 180 -0.40 14.34 -11.11
C SER A 180 0.52 15.56 -11.03
N ASP A 181 0.85 15.98 -9.79
CA ASP A 181 1.79 17.05 -9.52
C ASP A 181 2.71 16.66 -8.34
N LYS A 182 3.94 16.35 -8.67
CA LYS A 182 4.96 15.96 -7.68
C LYS A 182 5.51 17.13 -6.86
N THR A 183 5.28 18.37 -7.30
CA THR A 183 5.72 19.55 -6.56
C THR A 183 4.79 19.89 -5.40
N THR A 184 3.53 19.52 -5.51
CA THR A 184 2.52 19.70 -4.47
C THR A 184 2.15 18.43 -3.73
N GLY A 185 2.55 17.26 -4.27
CA GLY A 185 2.12 15.96 -3.75
C GLY A 185 0.71 15.54 -4.16
N LYS A 186 0.08 16.30 -5.10
CA LYS A 186 -1.27 16.00 -5.58
C LYS A 186 -1.28 14.71 -6.39
N LEU A 187 -2.19 13.79 -6.04
CA LEU A 187 -2.44 12.57 -6.78
C LEU A 187 -3.34 12.81 -8.00
N ARG A 188 -3.46 11.81 -8.86
CA ARG A 188 -4.41 11.81 -9.97
C ARG A 188 -5.83 11.66 -9.41
N ASP A 189 -6.76 12.45 -9.91
CA ASP A 189 -8.14 12.46 -9.42
C ASP A 189 -8.85 11.11 -9.60
N ASP A 190 -8.49 10.35 -10.64
CA ASP A 190 -9.09 9.05 -10.94
C ASP A 190 -8.71 7.93 -9.95
N VAL A 191 -7.63 8.07 -9.18
CA VAL A 191 -7.20 7.07 -8.20
C VAL A 191 -7.66 7.37 -6.77
N LEU A 192 -8.18 8.55 -6.47
CA LEU A 192 -8.48 9.01 -5.10
C LEU A 192 -9.45 8.10 -4.34
N ASN A 193 -10.36 7.44 -5.04
CA ASN A 193 -11.32 6.50 -4.45
C ASN A 193 -10.81 5.05 -4.40
N GLU A 194 -9.59 4.80 -4.89
CA GLU A 194 -9.00 3.48 -4.78
C GLU A 194 -8.39 3.26 -3.40
N LYS A 195 -8.37 1.99 -2.96
CA LYS A 195 -7.93 1.60 -1.62
C LYS A 195 -6.83 0.55 -1.69
N ALA A 196 -5.69 0.81 -1.06
CA ALA A 196 -4.61 -0.15 -0.90
C ALA A 196 -4.59 -0.76 0.50
N THR A 197 -4.03 -1.96 0.65
CA THR A 197 -3.73 -2.56 1.96
C THR A 197 -2.77 -1.69 2.75
N SER A 198 -1.77 -1.13 2.06
CA SER A 198 -1.00 0.00 2.54
C SER A 198 -0.39 0.78 1.39
N ALA A 199 -0.14 2.06 1.62
CA ALA A 199 0.57 2.93 0.72
C ALA A 199 1.69 3.65 1.48
N ILE A 200 2.85 3.82 0.85
CA ILE A 200 4.00 4.43 1.49
C ILE A 200 4.39 5.68 0.73
N ILE A 201 4.42 6.81 1.42
CA ILE A 201 5.03 8.04 0.92
C ILE A 201 6.48 8.04 1.42
N GLU A 202 7.43 8.18 0.53
CA GLU A 202 8.86 8.17 0.86
C GLU A 202 9.54 9.42 0.32
N GLY A 203 10.46 9.95 1.12
CA GLY A 203 11.26 11.10 0.74
C GLY A 203 12.25 11.48 1.82
N LYS A 204 12.92 12.61 1.64
CA LYS A 204 13.92 13.11 2.58
C LYS A 204 13.83 14.63 2.73
N CYS A 205 14.38 15.13 3.84
CA CYS A 205 14.61 16.55 4.06
C CYS A 205 15.90 16.76 4.88
N LYS A 206 16.21 17.99 5.22
CA LYS A 206 17.28 18.28 6.16
C LYS A 206 16.88 17.82 7.58
N LEU A 207 17.85 17.26 8.32
CA LEU A 207 17.62 16.77 9.69
C LEU A 207 17.06 17.86 10.62
N GLU A 208 17.51 19.11 10.47
CA GLU A 208 17.00 20.26 11.21
C GLU A 208 15.50 20.52 11.01
N LYS A 209 14.93 20.02 9.89
CA LYS A 209 13.51 20.12 9.54
C LYS A 209 12.67 18.97 10.07
N LEU A 210 13.26 17.96 10.68
CA LEU A 210 12.53 16.81 11.22
C LEU A 210 11.46 17.22 12.25
N PRO A 211 11.68 18.15 13.21
CA PRO A 211 10.64 18.59 14.13
C PRO A 211 9.41 19.16 13.43
N GLU A 212 9.63 19.99 12.41
CA GLU A 212 8.55 20.59 11.62
C GLU A 212 7.79 19.51 10.81
N ALA A 213 8.53 18.58 10.21
CA ALA A 213 7.94 17.46 9.47
C ALA A 213 7.04 16.60 10.35
N LEU A 214 7.49 16.23 11.55
CA LEU A 214 6.72 15.46 12.50
C LEU A 214 5.45 16.19 12.95
N LYS A 215 5.54 17.50 13.15
CA LYS A 215 4.37 18.33 13.49
C LYS A 215 3.34 18.38 12.36
N ILE A 216 3.81 18.52 11.11
CA ILE A 216 2.94 18.45 9.93
C ILE A 216 2.22 17.12 9.87
N LEU A 217 2.92 16.02 10.15
CA LEU A 217 2.34 14.67 10.12
C LEU A 217 1.31 14.47 11.25
N GLU A 218 1.55 14.99 12.46
CA GLU A 218 0.55 14.99 13.54
C GLU A 218 -0.73 15.73 13.14
N ASP A 219 -0.59 16.87 12.47
CA ASP A 219 -1.74 17.66 12.02
C ASP A 219 -2.45 16.99 10.83
N ALA A 220 -1.72 16.29 9.95
CA ALA A 220 -2.30 15.48 8.88
C ALA A 220 -3.05 14.25 9.42
N ALA A 221 -2.53 13.61 10.48
CA ALA A 221 -3.16 12.44 11.10
C ALA A 221 -4.61 12.70 11.57
N ARG A 222 -4.93 13.95 11.91
CA ARG A 222 -6.30 14.35 12.34
C ARG A 222 -7.26 14.53 11.16
N LYS A 223 -6.78 14.45 9.91
CA LYS A 223 -7.55 14.76 8.69
C LYS A 223 -7.80 13.53 7.84
N VAL A 224 -7.19 12.40 8.16
CA VAL A 224 -7.28 11.15 7.38
C VAL A 224 -8.15 10.12 8.09
N ASP A 225 -8.87 9.32 7.30
CA ASP A 225 -9.69 8.20 7.78
C ASP A 225 -8.90 6.88 7.70
N THR A 226 -7.67 6.90 8.21
CA THR A 226 -6.79 5.74 8.28
C THR A 226 -5.78 5.92 9.40
N VAL A 227 -4.93 4.92 9.59
CA VAL A 227 -3.77 4.98 10.49
C VAL A 227 -2.49 4.98 9.69
N PHE A 228 -1.44 5.59 10.22
CA PHE A 228 -0.12 5.47 9.63
C PHE A 228 0.99 5.44 10.68
N SER A 229 2.10 4.84 10.31
CA SER A 229 3.37 4.91 11.04
C SER A 229 4.36 5.80 10.30
N VAL A 230 5.25 6.43 11.05
CA VAL A 230 6.33 7.24 10.50
C VAL A 230 7.65 6.51 10.69
N GLU A 231 8.38 6.32 9.62
CA GLU A 231 9.73 5.78 9.61
C GLU A 231 10.71 6.92 9.43
N VAL A 232 11.77 6.97 10.23
CA VAL A 232 12.84 7.97 10.10
C VAL A 232 14.18 7.28 9.94
N ILE A 233 14.94 7.71 8.93
CA ILE A 233 16.18 7.08 8.51
C ILE A 233 17.28 8.14 8.44
N THR A 234 18.45 7.86 9.01
CA THR A 234 19.61 8.74 8.92
C THR A 234 20.90 7.93 8.82
N LYS A 235 21.92 8.53 8.24
CA LYS A 235 23.27 7.99 8.33
C LYS A 235 23.79 8.14 9.77
N VAL A 236 24.28 7.05 10.30
CA VAL A 236 24.98 7.07 11.60
C VAL A 236 26.43 7.44 11.33
N PRO A 237 26.97 8.47 11.98
CA PRO A 237 28.35 8.86 11.82
C PRO A 237 29.30 7.80 12.44
N PRO A 238 30.62 7.87 12.16
CA PRO A 238 31.58 6.89 12.67
C PRO A 238 31.57 6.74 14.18
N GLU A 239 31.24 7.79 14.91
CA GLU A 239 31.15 7.85 16.37
C GLU A 239 29.99 6.99 16.93
N GLY A 240 29.07 6.55 16.07
CA GLY A 240 27.99 5.61 16.43
C GLY A 240 26.76 6.24 17.04
N GLU A 241 26.69 7.55 17.23
CA GLU A 241 25.51 8.23 17.73
C GLU A 241 24.43 8.36 16.64
N ILE A 242 23.20 8.03 16.98
CA ILE A 242 22.05 8.11 16.05
C ILE A 242 21.51 9.54 16.07
N PRO A 243 21.69 10.36 15.01
CA PRO A 243 21.40 11.80 15.05
C PRO A 243 19.93 12.16 15.30
N ILE A 244 18.98 11.28 14.92
CA ILE A 244 17.55 11.52 15.10
C ILE A 244 17.08 11.26 16.54
N LYS A 245 17.80 10.43 17.32
CA LYS A 245 17.37 10.00 18.65
C LYS A 245 17.14 11.17 19.61
N PRO A 246 18.08 12.12 19.78
CA PRO A 246 17.87 13.28 20.65
C PRO A 246 16.68 14.16 20.22
N VAL A 247 16.39 14.20 18.92
CA VAL A 247 15.25 14.96 18.38
C VAL A 247 13.95 14.33 18.80
N LEU A 248 13.81 13.01 18.63
CA LEU A 248 12.59 12.26 18.99
C LEU A 248 12.33 12.31 20.50
N GLU A 249 13.38 12.12 21.31
CA GLU A 249 13.30 12.18 22.76
C GLU A 249 12.86 13.57 23.26
N ARG A 250 13.44 14.64 22.72
CA ARG A 250 13.06 16.02 23.06
C ARG A 250 11.60 16.34 22.72
N LEU A 251 11.09 15.75 21.63
CA LEU A 251 9.70 15.94 21.19
C LEU A 251 8.73 14.99 21.86
N GLY A 252 9.22 14.04 22.68
CA GLY A 252 8.38 13.07 23.38
C GLY A 252 7.77 11.98 22.48
N PHE A 253 8.33 11.77 21.29
CA PHE A 253 7.88 10.68 20.42
C PHE A 253 8.40 9.34 20.93
N TRP A 254 7.50 8.38 21.00
CA TRP A 254 7.89 7.00 21.17
C TRP A 254 8.48 6.45 19.86
N TYR A 255 9.55 5.70 19.96
CA TYR A 255 10.15 5.01 18.83
C TYR A 255 10.56 3.59 19.23
N SER A 256 10.55 2.67 18.25
CA SER A 256 10.99 1.29 18.48
C SER A 256 12.51 1.25 18.67
N ILE A 257 12.97 0.51 19.67
CA ILE A 257 14.40 0.28 19.93
C ILE A 257 15.05 -0.45 18.75
N ASN A 258 14.31 -1.42 18.20
CA ASN A 258 14.71 -2.15 17.00
C ASN A 258 13.89 -1.64 15.83
N SER A 259 14.48 -0.80 15.00
CA SER A 259 13.84 -0.33 13.79
C SER A 259 13.52 -1.48 12.84
N LYS A 260 12.59 -1.26 11.93
CA LYS A 260 12.23 -2.22 10.87
C LYS A 260 13.49 -2.63 10.11
N ASN A 261 13.80 -3.91 10.15
CA ASN A 261 14.96 -4.46 9.47
C ASN A 261 14.47 -5.42 8.37
N ASN A 262 14.55 -4.98 7.12
CA ASN A 262 13.97 -5.70 5.99
C ASN A 262 14.91 -6.72 5.34
N LEU A 263 16.20 -6.69 5.63
CA LEU A 263 17.18 -7.58 4.98
C LEU A 263 17.70 -8.68 5.90
N GLY A 264 17.06 -8.91 7.03
CA GLY A 264 17.58 -9.84 8.02
C GLY A 264 18.91 -9.42 8.64
N LEU A 265 19.28 -8.15 8.48
CA LEU A 265 20.44 -7.51 9.08
C LEU A 265 20.11 -7.08 10.51
N GLY A 266 19.76 -7.98 11.34
CA GLY A 266 19.43 -7.74 12.71
C GLY A 266 18.60 -8.88 13.28
N GLU A 267 18.69 -9.05 14.56
CA GLU A 267 17.91 -10.07 15.22
C GLU A 267 16.46 -9.61 15.41
N PRO A 268 15.47 -10.49 15.07
CA PRO A 268 14.09 -10.20 15.36
C PRO A 268 13.88 -10.01 16.85
N SER A 269 13.15 -8.96 17.21
CA SER A 269 12.91 -8.58 18.61
C SER A 269 11.96 -9.51 19.37
N PHE A 270 11.35 -10.53 18.75
CA PHE A 270 10.42 -11.43 19.44
C PHE A 270 11.08 -12.29 20.52
N LYS A 271 12.41 -12.42 20.52
CA LYS A 271 13.12 -13.04 21.65
C LYS A 271 12.88 -12.30 22.99
N PHE A 272 12.48 -11.04 22.91
CA PHE A 272 12.17 -10.25 24.11
C PHE A 272 10.75 -10.47 24.66
N TYR A 273 9.90 -11.16 23.92
CA TYR A 273 8.53 -11.46 24.33
C TYR A 273 8.40 -12.83 25.00
N ASP A 274 9.36 -13.75 24.80
CA ASP A 274 9.35 -15.08 25.39
C ASP A 274 9.98 -15.14 26.79
N GLU A 275 10.52 -14.02 27.29
CA GLU A 275 11.16 -13.94 28.61
C GLU A 275 10.26 -13.28 29.68
N LYS A 276 8.93 -13.27 29.47
CA LYS A 276 7.99 -12.77 30.47
C LYS A 276 7.07 -13.90 30.97
#